data_5ceb25e8299d56d22040a36d520807fd
#
_entry.id   5ceb25e8299d56d22040a36d520807fd
#
_cell.length_a   1.000
_cell.length_b   1.000
_cell.length_c   1.000
_cell.angle_alpha   90.00
_cell.angle_beta   90.00
_cell.angle_gamma   90.00
#
_symmetry.space_group_name_H-M   'P 1'
#
loop_
_entity.id
_entity.type
_entity.pdbx_description
1 polymer ?
#
loop_
_entity_poly.entity_id
_entity_poly.type
_entity_poly.pdbx_seq_one_letter_code
_entity_poly.pdbx_strand_id
1 'polypeptide(L)'
;MASQTDVPATEARHDFADFAIVGVTAMALAFTTLFLCVMPLANFAGVRDFVVYWSTGQQLVRHANPYDGDAMMRIERAAGFSAENGVLYMRNPPWALPLALPLGFLGLKTAAVLWSLALLACQMGSVRILWRMHGRPGGCVHWLGVSFAPALLCLLMGQTSLFALLGYVLFLNLHQRRPFLAGVSLWLCTLKPQLFLPFALVLLAWIVVSGSYKLLAGVAAALAASCAAAYCIDPAAWAEYARMMRAAGIENARIPCLSVALRSWLSPQTVWLTYLPVGLACVWALGYFWSRRRAWGWMKDGSLVMLVSLLTAPYSWVYDDSLAIPSLLQGAYLTRSRMLLTVLAFASVAMSAEILCGIRIPTFFFLWTAPAWLAWYLFATRIMGRPAWETPSGAAQLAE
;
A
#
# COMPACT_ATOMS: atom_id res chain seq x y z
N MET A 1 55.01 -21.07 -7.38
CA MET A 1 54.45 -20.11 -6.40
C MET A 1 53.14 -19.63 -7.02
N ALA A 2 52.01 -20.17 -6.59
CA ALA A 2 50.69 -19.85 -7.10
C ALA A 2 50.20 -18.62 -6.36
N SER A 3 49.82 -17.62 -7.12
CA SER A 3 49.14 -16.39 -6.64
C SER A 3 47.79 -16.77 -6.05
N GLN A 4 47.62 -16.59 -4.74
CA GLN A 4 46.30 -16.55 -4.12
C GLN A 4 45.56 -15.35 -4.70
N THR A 5 44.53 -15.62 -5.49
CA THR A 5 43.56 -14.62 -5.91
C THR A 5 42.71 -14.27 -4.69
N ASP A 6 42.96 -13.08 -4.12
CA ASP A 6 42.08 -12.47 -3.14
C ASP A 6 40.67 -12.29 -3.77
N VAL A 7 39.75 -13.18 -3.45
CA VAL A 7 38.32 -12.99 -3.69
C VAL A 7 37.90 -11.77 -2.89
N PRO A 8 37.36 -10.69 -3.53
CA PRO A 8 37.07 -9.48 -2.79
C PRO A 8 36.02 -9.74 -1.73
N ALA A 9 36.32 -9.36 -0.48
CA ALA A 9 35.50 -9.52 0.71
C ALA A 9 34.06 -8.93 0.60
N THR A 10 33.75 -8.28 -0.52
CA THR A 10 32.45 -7.78 -0.89
C THR A 10 31.48 -8.87 -1.38
N GLU A 11 31.92 -9.91 -2.08
CA GLU A 11 31.04 -10.99 -2.57
C GLU A 11 30.55 -11.87 -1.41
N ALA A 12 31.41 -12.26 -0.49
CA ALA A 12 31.02 -13.04 0.70
C ALA A 12 30.09 -12.28 1.66
N ARG A 13 30.01 -10.96 1.50
CA ARG A 13 29.12 -10.12 2.33
C ARG A 13 27.67 -10.11 1.84
N HIS A 14 27.40 -10.31 0.57
CA HIS A 14 26.03 -10.39 0.03
C HIS A 14 25.38 -11.74 0.39
N ASP A 15 26.12 -12.84 0.37
CA ASP A 15 25.58 -14.17 0.53
C ASP A 15 24.81 -14.41 1.83
N PHE A 16 25.29 -13.89 2.97
CA PHE A 16 24.60 -14.11 4.27
C PHE A 16 23.31 -13.30 4.40
N ALA A 17 23.31 -12.04 3.96
CA ALA A 17 22.10 -11.21 4.00
C ALA A 17 21.07 -11.73 3.00
N ASP A 18 21.49 -12.16 1.83
CA ASP A 18 20.66 -12.79 0.82
C ASP A 18 20.06 -14.10 1.31
N PHE A 19 20.86 -14.96 1.97
CA PHE A 19 20.39 -16.20 2.59
C PHE A 19 19.36 -15.95 3.68
N ALA A 20 19.59 -14.96 4.55
CA ALA A 20 18.64 -14.57 5.59
C ALA A 20 17.33 -14.06 4.99
N ILE A 21 17.38 -13.22 3.94
CA ILE A 21 16.20 -12.68 3.25
C ILE A 21 15.42 -13.81 2.57
N VAL A 22 16.10 -14.73 1.89
CA VAL A 22 15.46 -15.91 1.27
C VAL A 22 14.80 -16.79 2.31
N GLY A 23 15.50 -17.09 3.41
CA GLY A 23 14.96 -17.88 4.52
C GLY A 23 13.72 -17.25 5.14
N VAL A 24 13.76 -15.93 5.40
CA VAL A 24 12.64 -15.15 5.91
C VAL A 24 11.46 -15.16 4.93
N THR A 25 11.73 -14.97 3.64
CA THR A 25 10.70 -14.98 2.60
C THR A 25 10.07 -16.37 2.46
N ALA A 26 10.89 -17.42 2.44
CA ALA A 26 10.41 -18.81 2.39
C ALA A 26 9.54 -19.14 3.61
N MET A 27 9.95 -18.71 4.81
CA MET A 27 9.18 -18.89 6.05
C MET A 27 7.83 -18.14 5.98
N ALA A 28 7.83 -16.87 5.57
CA ALA A 28 6.61 -16.08 5.44
C ALA A 28 5.64 -16.69 4.39
N LEU A 29 6.16 -17.15 3.26
CA LEU A 29 5.37 -17.83 2.23
C LEU A 29 4.85 -19.20 2.71
N ALA A 30 5.69 -19.99 3.40
CA ALA A 30 5.27 -21.27 3.97
C ALA A 30 4.18 -21.10 5.02
N PHE A 31 4.32 -20.12 5.93
CA PHE A 31 3.29 -19.77 6.91
C PHE A 31 2.00 -19.31 6.24
N THR A 32 2.08 -18.43 5.24
CA THR A 32 0.90 -17.95 4.52
C THR A 32 0.19 -19.10 3.81
N THR A 33 0.95 -20.00 3.17
CA THR A 33 0.42 -21.19 2.50
C THR A 33 -0.24 -22.14 3.51
N LEU A 34 0.43 -22.43 4.63
CA LEU A 34 -0.10 -23.28 5.69
C LEU A 34 -1.40 -22.71 6.25
N PHE A 35 -1.42 -21.41 6.54
CA PHE A 35 -2.62 -20.72 7.03
C PHE A 35 -3.78 -20.81 6.02
N LEU A 36 -3.52 -20.58 4.74
CA LEU A 36 -4.53 -20.72 3.68
C LEU A 36 -5.02 -22.16 3.48
N CYS A 37 -4.15 -23.16 3.74
CA CYS A 37 -4.53 -24.59 3.66
C CYS A 37 -5.31 -25.07 4.87
N VAL A 38 -4.98 -24.58 6.06
CA VAL A 38 -5.62 -25.01 7.32
C VAL A 38 -6.98 -24.33 7.53
N MET A 39 -7.13 -23.09 7.09
CA MET A 39 -8.42 -22.40 7.10
C MET A 39 -9.27 -22.89 5.91
N PRO A 40 -10.42 -23.56 6.11
CA PRO A 40 -11.30 -23.91 5.01
C PRO A 40 -11.64 -22.65 4.21
N LEU A 41 -11.27 -22.62 2.94
CA LEU A 41 -11.46 -21.46 2.04
C LEU A 41 -12.89 -20.90 2.10
N ALA A 42 -13.88 -21.73 2.42
CA ALA A 42 -15.27 -21.34 2.57
C ALA A 42 -15.54 -20.43 3.78
N ASN A 43 -15.01 -20.81 4.95
CA ASN A 43 -15.20 -20.04 6.19
C ASN A 43 -14.27 -18.82 6.23
N PHE A 44 -13.14 -18.92 5.53
CA PHE A 44 -12.16 -17.85 5.47
C PHE A 44 -12.61 -16.67 4.57
N ALA A 45 -13.30 -16.94 3.46
CA ALA A 45 -13.77 -15.89 2.56
C ALA A 45 -14.80 -14.96 3.24
N GLY A 46 -15.69 -15.50 4.06
CA GLY A 46 -16.70 -14.71 4.77
C GLY A 46 -16.17 -13.94 5.98
N VAL A 47 -15.02 -14.33 6.54
CA VAL A 47 -14.40 -13.68 7.72
C VAL A 47 -13.48 -12.51 7.33
N ARG A 48 -13.12 -12.39 6.04
CA ARG A 48 -12.21 -11.38 5.52
C ARG A 48 -12.96 -10.11 5.13
N ASP A 49 -12.24 -8.98 5.17
CA ASP A 49 -12.74 -7.69 4.64
C ASP A 49 -13.14 -7.78 3.15
N PHE A 50 -12.64 -8.80 2.43
CA PHE A 50 -13.05 -9.10 1.06
C PHE A 50 -14.58 -9.23 0.93
N VAL A 51 -15.27 -9.74 1.97
CA VAL A 51 -16.71 -9.94 1.93
C VAL A 51 -17.47 -8.65 1.60
N VAL A 52 -16.93 -7.49 1.97
CA VAL A 52 -17.55 -6.19 1.69
C VAL A 52 -17.59 -5.88 0.20
N TYR A 53 -16.55 -6.24 -0.56
CA TYR A 53 -16.53 -6.01 -2.02
C TYR A 53 -17.46 -6.97 -2.75
N TRP A 54 -17.53 -8.23 -2.28
CA TRP A 54 -18.42 -9.22 -2.84
C TRP A 54 -19.89 -8.90 -2.52
N SER A 55 -20.23 -8.55 -1.28
CA SER A 55 -21.60 -8.18 -0.89
C SER A 55 -22.08 -6.91 -1.60
N THR A 56 -21.19 -5.91 -1.78
CA THR A 56 -21.46 -4.74 -2.62
C THR A 56 -21.79 -5.18 -4.05
N GLY A 57 -20.99 -6.07 -4.65
CA GLY A 57 -21.25 -6.63 -5.98
C GLY A 57 -22.60 -7.34 -6.07
N GLN A 58 -22.98 -8.12 -5.02
CA GLN A 58 -24.28 -8.77 -4.95
C GLN A 58 -25.46 -7.78 -4.95
N GLN A 59 -25.32 -6.65 -4.27
CA GLN A 59 -26.31 -5.58 -4.30
C GLN A 59 -26.42 -4.94 -5.66
N LEU A 60 -25.30 -4.61 -6.29
CA LEU A 60 -25.25 -4.00 -7.62
C LEU A 60 -25.91 -4.89 -8.69
N VAL A 61 -25.64 -6.21 -8.69
CA VAL A 61 -26.26 -7.16 -9.61
C VAL A 61 -27.78 -7.23 -9.45
N ARG A 62 -28.29 -6.97 -8.24
CA ARG A 62 -29.71 -6.92 -7.92
C ARG A 62 -30.35 -5.55 -8.11
N HIS A 63 -29.61 -4.58 -8.62
CA HIS A 63 -30.01 -3.17 -8.74
C HIS A 63 -30.50 -2.59 -7.41
N ALA A 64 -29.87 -3.01 -6.29
CA ALA A 64 -30.17 -2.58 -4.94
C ALA A 64 -29.03 -1.68 -4.41
N ASN A 65 -29.36 -0.89 -3.36
CA ASN A 65 -28.41 0.06 -2.77
C ASN A 65 -27.15 -0.65 -2.24
N PRO A 66 -25.96 -0.41 -2.82
CA PRO A 66 -24.71 -1.05 -2.42
C PRO A 66 -24.17 -0.56 -1.05
N TYR A 67 -24.80 0.45 -0.46
CA TYR A 67 -24.42 1.07 0.80
C TYR A 67 -25.49 0.90 1.89
N ASP A 68 -26.52 0.07 1.65
CA ASP A 68 -27.53 -0.26 2.66
C ASP A 68 -26.93 -1.20 3.72
N GLY A 69 -26.73 -0.68 4.94
CA GLY A 69 -26.11 -1.41 6.04
C GLY A 69 -26.84 -2.68 6.43
N ASP A 70 -28.19 -2.68 6.44
CA ASP A 70 -28.99 -3.85 6.83
C ASP A 70 -28.93 -4.94 5.76
N ALA A 71 -28.96 -4.55 4.48
CA ALA A 71 -28.81 -5.48 3.37
C ALA A 71 -27.41 -6.07 3.32
N MET A 72 -26.37 -5.24 3.47
CA MET A 72 -24.98 -5.67 3.55
C MET A 72 -24.77 -6.65 4.70
N MET A 73 -25.25 -6.33 5.90
CA MET A 73 -25.13 -7.20 7.08
C MET A 73 -25.77 -8.57 6.85
N ARG A 74 -26.94 -8.65 6.20
CA ARG A 74 -27.58 -9.94 5.89
C ARG A 74 -26.71 -10.80 4.97
N ILE A 75 -26.11 -10.18 3.93
CA ILE A 75 -25.27 -10.90 2.97
C ILE A 75 -23.96 -11.35 3.63
N GLU A 76 -23.33 -10.48 4.42
CA GLU A 76 -22.08 -10.76 5.13
C GLU A 76 -22.26 -11.90 6.16
N ARG A 77 -23.36 -11.90 6.91
CA ARG A 77 -23.70 -12.98 7.85
C ARG A 77 -23.97 -14.30 7.13
N ALA A 78 -24.69 -14.27 6.02
CA ALA A 78 -24.92 -15.45 5.19
C ALA A 78 -23.61 -16.01 4.61
N ALA A 79 -22.61 -15.17 4.41
CA ALA A 79 -21.24 -15.54 4.01
C ALA A 79 -20.37 -16.05 5.16
N GLY A 80 -20.85 -16.02 6.41
CA GLY A 80 -20.12 -16.48 7.61
C GLY A 80 -19.40 -15.38 8.39
N PHE A 81 -19.65 -14.08 8.09
CA PHE A 81 -19.09 -12.98 8.86
C PHE A 81 -19.76 -12.87 10.23
N SER A 82 -18.97 -12.69 11.31
CA SER A 82 -19.47 -12.67 12.67
C SER A 82 -20.43 -11.51 12.93
N ALA A 83 -21.57 -11.81 13.55
CA ALA A 83 -22.56 -10.81 13.95
C ALA A 83 -22.03 -9.78 14.96
N GLU A 84 -21.00 -10.16 15.74
CA GLU A 84 -20.42 -9.30 16.78
C GLU A 84 -19.61 -8.15 16.20
N ASN A 85 -19.14 -8.26 14.96
CA ASN A 85 -18.28 -7.27 14.32
C ASN A 85 -19.05 -6.08 13.70
N GLY A 86 -20.38 -6.10 13.73
CA GLY A 86 -21.20 -5.09 13.04
C GLY A 86 -21.12 -5.24 11.50
N VAL A 87 -21.70 -4.28 10.77
CA VAL A 87 -21.69 -4.26 9.32
C VAL A 87 -20.37 -3.70 8.79
N LEU A 88 -19.84 -4.33 7.75
CA LEU A 88 -18.72 -3.78 6.97
C LEU A 88 -19.27 -2.94 5.79
N TYR A 89 -18.93 -1.66 5.78
CA TYR A 89 -19.29 -0.78 4.68
C TYR A 89 -18.15 -0.67 3.68
N MET A 90 -18.48 -0.71 2.38
CA MET A 90 -17.54 -0.33 1.33
C MET A 90 -17.27 1.17 1.39
N ARG A 91 -16.24 1.57 2.15
CA ARG A 91 -15.84 2.97 2.32
C ARG A 91 -15.09 3.56 1.11
N ASN A 92 -14.81 2.74 0.09
CA ASN A 92 -14.26 3.21 -1.16
C ASN A 92 -15.27 4.09 -1.88
N PRO A 93 -14.84 5.18 -2.54
CA PRO A 93 -15.74 6.08 -3.27
C PRO A 93 -16.50 5.37 -4.40
N PRO A 94 -17.64 5.93 -4.87
CA PRO A 94 -18.50 5.29 -5.88
C PRO A 94 -17.78 4.90 -7.18
N TRP A 95 -16.73 5.62 -7.59
CA TRP A 95 -15.94 5.21 -8.76
C TRP A 95 -15.17 3.89 -8.57
N ALA A 96 -15.21 3.28 -7.37
CA ALA A 96 -14.71 1.93 -7.13
C ALA A 96 -15.75 0.83 -7.41
N LEU A 97 -17.03 1.15 -7.55
CA LEU A 97 -18.11 0.18 -7.78
C LEU A 97 -17.90 -0.71 -9.03
N PRO A 98 -17.31 -0.21 -10.13
CA PRO A 98 -16.98 -1.07 -11.28
C PRO A 98 -16.04 -2.23 -10.96
N LEU A 99 -15.23 -2.14 -9.88
CA LEU A 99 -14.40 -3.26 -9.42
C LEU A 99 -15.20 -4.30 -8.63
N ALA A 100 -16.24 -3.88 -7.92
CA ALA A 100 -17.08 -4.76 -7.12
C ALA A 100 -18.13 -5.50 -7.95
N LEU A 101 -18.67 -4.86 -8.98
CA LEU A 101 -19.74 -5.41 -9.82
C LEU A 101 -19.44 -6.83 -10.37
N PRO A 102 -18.26 -7.11 -10.96
CA PRO A 102 -17.97 -8.45 -11.50
C PRO A 102 -17.99 -9.54 -10.41
N LEU A 103 -17.65 -9.20 -9.16
CA LEU A 103 -17.67 -10.15 -8.05
C LEU A 103 -19.09 -10.60 -7.71
N GLY A 104 -20.07 -9.72 -7.96
CA GLY A 104 -21.47 -10.02 -7.68
C GLY A 104 -22.08 -11.11 -8.58
N PHE A 105 -21.51 -11.38 -9.75
CA PHE A 105 -21.93 -12.48 -10.63
C PHE A 105 -21.34 -13.83 -10.20
N LEU A 106 -20.44 -13.85 -9.22
CA LEU A 106 -19.70 -15.03 -8.82
C LEU A 106 -20.12 -15.50 -7.43
N GLY A 107 -20.04 -16.82 -7.22
CA GLY A 107 -20.13 -17.36 -5.87
C GLY A 107 -18.96 -16.88 -5.00
N LEU A 108 -19.18 -16.76 -3.68
CA LEU A 108 -18.23 -16.20 -2.72
C LEU A 108 -16.82 -16.79 -2.83
N LYS A 109 -16.69 -18.12 -2.94
CA LYS A 109 -15.39 -18.80 -3.03
C LYS A 109 -14.62 -18.44 -4.30
N THR A 110 -15.32 -18.48 -5.45
CA THR A 110 -14.71 -18.14 -6.76
C THR A 110 -14.28 -16.68 -6.78
N ALA A 111 -15.14 -15.78 -6.31
CA ALA A 111 -14.84 -14.36 -6.20
C ALA A 111 -13.62 -14.11 -5.30
N ALA A 112 -13.55 -14.78 -4.14
CA ALA A 112 -12.44 -14.65 -3.21
C ALA A 112 -11.10 -15.14 -3.80
N VAL A 113 -11.11 -16.25 -4.54
CA VAL A 113 -9.90 -16.76 -5.22
C VAL A 113 -9.43 -15.80 -6.30
N LEU A 114 -10.32 -15.36 -7.19
CA LEU A 114 -9.96 -14.43 -8.27
C LEU A 114 -9.46 -13.09 -7.73
N TRP A 115 -10.09 -12.56 -6.68
CA TRP A 115 -9.65 -11.34 -6.01
C TRP A 115 -8.27 -11.49 -5.40
N SER A 116 -8.02 -12.60 -4.69
CA SER A 116 -6.72 -12.88 -4.07
C SER A 116 -5.61 -13.04 -5.12
N LEU A 117 -5.90 -13.69 -6.26
CA LEU A 117 -4.96 -13.79 -7.38
C LEU A 117 -4.66 -12.42 -8.00
N ALA A 118 -5.68 -11.56 -8.15
CA ALA A 118 -5.49 -10.19 -8.65
C ALA A 118 -4.60 -9.36 -7.70
N LEU A 119 -4.83 -9.44 -6.39
CA LEU A 119 -4.02 -8.76 -5.39
C LEU A 119 -2.58 -9.28 -5.38
N LEU A 120 -2.39 -10.61 -5.45
CA LEU A 120 -1.06 -11.23 -5.54
C LEU A 120 -0.33 -10.78 -6.81
N ALA A 121 -1.02 -10.74 -7.94
CA ALA A 121 -0.46 -10.25 -9.20
C ALA A 121 -0.03 -8.78 -9.10
N CYS A 122 -0.81 -7.95 -8.40
CA CYS A 122 -0.46 -6.54 -8.13
C CYS A 122 0.80 -6.43 -7.27
N GLN A 123 0.91 -7.23 -6.19
CA GLN A 123 2.09 -7.25 -5.33
C GLN A 123 3.34 -7.70 -6.09
N MET A 124 3.27 -8.86 -6.75
CA MET A 124 4.39 -9.43 -7.51
C MET A 124 4.80 -8.52 -8.68
N GLY A 125 3.80 -7.94 -9.38
CA GLY A 125 4.03 -6.98 -10.45
C GLY A 125 4.74 -5.72 -9.95
N SER A 126 4.33 -5.19 -8.81
CA SER A 126 4.94 -4.02 -8.17
C SER A 126 6.40 -4.28 -7.80
N VAL A 127 6.68 -5.39 -7.12
CA VAL A 127 8.05 -5.78 -6.75
C VAL A 127 8.93 -5.99 -7.99
N ARG A 128 8.40 -6.67 -9.02
CA ARG A 128 9.11 -6.89 -10.28
C ARG A 128 9.43 -5.57 -11.01
N ILE A 129 8.51 -4.59 -11.02
CA ILE A 129 8.75 -3.28 -11.63
C ILE A 129 9.84 -2.56 -10.85
N LEU A 130 9.80 -2.51 -9.53
CA LEU A 130 10.81 -1.89 -8.68
C LEU A 130 12.19 -2.54 -8.88
N TRP A 131 12.25 -3.87 -8.95
CA TRP A 131 13.48 -4.59 -9.26
C TRP A 131 14.09 -4.17 -10.62
N ARG A 132 13.25 -3.99 -11.65
CA ARG A 132 13.69 -3.48 -12.95
C ARG A 132 14.16 -2.04 -12.89
N MET A 133 13.47 -1.18 -12.11
CA MET A 133 13.84 0.23 -11.93
C MET A 133 15.19 0.38 -11.22
N HIS A 134 15.54 -0.57 -10.33
CA HIS A 134 16.84 -0.64 -9.66
C HIS A 134 17.93 -1.33 -10.48
N GLY A 135 17.73 -1.55 -11.79
CA GLY A 135 18.75 -2.11 -12.68
C GLY A 135 18.87 -3.64 -12.62
N ARG A 136 17.87 -4.35 -12.09
CA ARG A 136 17.86 -5.82 -11.96
C ARG A 136 19.02 -6.38 -11.14
N PRO A 137 19.26 -5.92 -9.91
CA PRO A 137 20.35 -6.43 -9.09
C PRO A 137 20.22 -7.95 -8.88
N GLY A 138 21.37 -8.65 -8.82
CA GLY A 138 21.42 -10.11 -8.60
C GLY A 138 21.06 -10.55 -7.20
N GLY A 139 21.01 -9.63 -6.21
CA GLY A 139 20.72 -9.95 -4.82
C GLY A 139 19.21 -10.10 -4.52
N CYS A 140 18.90 -10.68 -3.34
CA CYS A 140 17.55 -11.02 -2.91
C CYS A 140 16.79 -9.91 -2.18
N VAL A 141 17.33 -8.68 -2.11
CA VAL A 141 16.73 -7.56 -1.36
C VAL A 141 15.26 -7.30 -1.74
N HIS A 142 14.92 -7.44 -3.02
CA HIS A 142 13.55 -7.21 -3.50
C HIS A 142 12.54 -8.25 -3.00
N TRP A 143 12.98 -9.43 -2.56
CA TRP A 143 12.09 -10.42 -1.94
C TRP A 143 11.47 -9.93 -0.63
N LEU A 144 12.10 -8.94 0.05
CA LEU A 144 11.50 -8.26 1.18
C LEU A 144 10.14 -7.63 0.85
N GLY A 145 9.95 -7.15 -0.39
CA GLY A 145 8.65 -6.63 -0.83
C GLY A 145 7.58 -7.70 -1.02
N VAL A 146 7.97 -8.96 -1.27
CA VAL A 146 7.05 -10.10 -1.35
C VAL A 146 6.67 -10.61 0.04
N SER A 147 7.62 -10.63 0.97
CA SER A 147 7.45 -11.11 2.35
C SER A 147 7.04 -10.01 3.34
N PHE A 148 6.79 -8.80 2.90
CA PHE A 148 6.45 -7.67 3.77
C PHE A 148 5.11 -7.90 4.47
N ALA A 149 5.13 -7.99 5.79
CA ALA A 149 3.98 -8.38 6.60
C ALA A 149 2.69 -7.57 6.33
N PRO A 150 2.73 -6.23 6.22
CA PRO A 150 1.55 -5.46 5.85
C PRO A 150 0.95 -5.84 4.50
N ALA A 151 1.78 -6.20 3.50
CA ALA A 151 1.29 -6.64 2.19
C ALA A 151 0.68 -8.04 2.25
N LEU A 152 1.28 -8.96 3.03
CA LEU A 152 0.71 -10.28 3.29
C LEU A 152 -0.62 -10.16 4.03
N LEU A 153 -0.72 -9.27 5.03
CA LEU A 153 -1.98 -9.00 5.72
C LEU A 153 -3.02 -8.41 4.76
N CYS A 154 -2.62 -7.50 3.87
CA CYS A 154 -3.49 -6.95 2.83
C CYS A 154 -4.06 -8.05 1.93
N LEU A 155 -3.21 -8.99 1.50
CA LEU A 155 -3.62 -10.16 0.72
C LEU A 155 -4.57 -11.07 1.49
N LEU A 156 -4.26 -11.36 2.77
CA LEU A 156 -5.09 -12.18 3.66
C LEU A 156 -6.47 -11.56 3.90
N MET A 157 -6.53 -10.26 4.18
CA MET A 157 -7.79 -9.54 4.40
C MET A 157 -8.56 -9.27 3.10
N GLY A 158 -7.89 -9.30 1.96
CA GLY A 158 -8.48 -8.99 0.66
C GLY A 158 -8.70 -7.50 0.42
N GLN A 159 -7.85 -6.65 1.00
CA GLN A 159 -7.96 -5.19 0.92
C GLN A 159 -7.37 -4.61 -0.37
N THR A 160 -7.87 -3.42 -0.77
CA THR A 160 -7.53 -2.78 -2.05
C THR A 160 -6.16 -2.07 -2.08
N SER A 161 -5.42 -2.05 -0.97
CA SER A 161 -4.15 -1.30 -0.88
C SER A 161 -3.07 -1.84 -1.82
N LEU A 162 -3.13 -3.13 -2.21
CA LEU A 162 -2.23 -3.69 -3.23
C LEU A 162 -2.54 -3.20 -4.65
N PHE A 163 -3.79 -2.86 -4.97
CA PHE A 163 -4.10 -2.15 -6.22
C PHE A 163 -3.50 -0.75 -6.21
N ALA A 164 -3.64 -0.02 -5.09
CA ALA A 164 -3.04 1.30 -4.93
C ALA A 164 -1.51 1.25 -5.00
N LEU A 165 -0.87 0.21 -4.43
CA LEU A 165 0.56 -0.05 -4.57
C LEU A 165 0.97 -0.18 -6.03
N LEU A 166 0.25 -0.99 -6.82
CA LEU A 166 0.53 -1.13 -8.24
C LEU A 166 0.39 0.20 -8.99
N GLY A 167 -0.67 0.96 -8.70
CA GLY A 167 -0.89 2.28 -9.28
C GLY A 167 0.27 3.25 -9.00
N TYR A 168 0.72 3.29 -7.76
CA TYR A 168 1.84 4.10 -7.32
C TYR A 168 3.17 3.67 -8.00
N VAL A 169 3.46 2.37 -8.05
CA VAL A 169 4.67 1.85 -8.69
C VAL A 169 4.66 2.07 -10.20
N LEU A 170 3.51 1.91 -10.86
CA LEU A 170 3.37 2.24 -12.29
C LEU A 170 3.60 3.73 -12.53
N PHE A 171 3.07 4.62 -11.68
CA PHE A 171 3.38 6.04 -11.75
C PHE A 171 4.90 6.30 -11.66
N LEU A 172 5.58 5.73 -10.66
CA LEU A 172 7.04 5.88 -10.50
C LEU A 172 7.81 5.43 -11.76
N ASN A 173 7.37 4.37 -12.41
CA ASN A 173 8.02 3.82 -13.60
C ASN A 173 7.70 4.59 -14.90
N LEU A 174 6.49 5.15 -15.02
CA LEU A 174 5.97 5.67 -16.30
C LEU A 174 5.98 7.20 -16.40
N HIS A 175 6.08 7.94 -15.29
CA HIS A 175 5.82 9.39 -15.27
C HIS A 175 6.67 10.21 -16.25
N GLN A 176 7.90 9.78 -16.54
CA GLN A 176 8.76 10.46 -17.53
C GLN A 176 8.50 10.00 -18.95
N ARG A 177 8.32 8.67 -19.18
CA ARG A 177 8.25 8.09 -20.53
C ARG A 177 6.86 8.09 -21.11
N ARG A 178 5.83 7.87 -20.26
CA ARG A 178 4.41 7.73 -20.66
C ARG A 178 3.51 8.43 -19.65
N PRO A 179 3.59 9.78 -19.54
CA PRO A 179 2.91 10.53 -18.47
C PRO A 179 1.39 10.32 -18.45
N PHE A 180 0.73 10.18 -19.61
CA PHE A 180 -0.70 9.88 -19.65
C PHE A 180 -1.02 8.54 -18.98
N LEU A 181 -0.27 7.47 -19.30
CA LEU A 181 -0.49 6.14 -18.67
C LEU A 181 -0.11 6.15 -17.19
N ALA A 182 0.88 6.93 -16.79
CA ALA A 182 1.19 7.16 -15.39
C ALA A 182 0.00 7.81 -14.65
N GLY A 183 -0.65 8.76 -15.29
CA GLY A 183 -1.88 9.36 -14.78
C GLY A 183 -3.02 8.35 -14.66
N VAL A 184 -3.25 7.56 -15.70
CA VAL A 184 -4.27 6.47 -15.67
C VAL A 184 -4.01 5.50 -14.52
N SER A 185 -2.75 5.12 -14.29
CA SER A 185 -2.41 4.18 -13.20
C SER A 185 -2.69 4.74 -11.80
N LEU A 186 -2.61 6.06 -11.62
CA LEU A 186 -2.92 6.72 -10.35
C LEU A 186 -4.42 6.63 -9.98
N TRP A 187 -5.29 6.27 -10.91
CA TRP A 187 -6.68 5.94 -10.57
C TRP A 187 -6.77 4.85 -9.50
N LEU A 188 -5.88 3.85 -9.52
CA LEU A 188 -5.83 2.82 -8.47
C LEU A 188 -5.52 3.40 -7.09
N CYS A 189 -4.76 4.50 -7.01
CA CYS A 189 -4.49 5.21 -5.76
C CYS A 189 -5.74 5.94 -5.24
N THR A 190 -6.64 6.35 -6.13
CA THR A 190 -7.89 7.01 -5.75
C THR A 190 -8.92 6.07 -5.11
N LEU A 191 -8.67 4.77 -5.08
CA LEU A 191 -9.49 3.81 -4.33
C LEU A 191 -9.41 4.04 -2.82
N LYS A 192 -8.29 4.60 -2.33
CA LYS A 192 -8.07 5.00 -0.93
C LYS A 192 -7.44 6.41 -0.86
N PRO A 193 -8.16 7.46 -1.27
CA PRO A 193 -7.59 8.79 -1.45
C PRO A 193 -7.01 9.39 -0.17
N GLN A 194 -7.54 9.01 0.99
CA GLN A 194 -7.08 9.48 2.29
C GLN A 194 -5.62 9.11 2.60
N LEU A 195 -5.06 8.08 1.96
CA LEU A 195 -3.67 7.66 2.16
C LEU A 195 -2.68 8.50 1.36
N PHE A 196 -3.15 9.29 0.40
CA PHE A 196 -2.32 9.98 -0.57
C PHE A 196 -2.40 11.51 -0.50
N LEU A 197 -3.06 12.10 0.52
CA LEU A 197 -3.33 13.55 0.54
C LEU A 197 -2.07 14.42 0.40
N PRO A 198 -1.03 14.31 1.24
CA PRO A 198 0.21 15.08 1.05
C PRO A 198 0.91 14.76 -0.27
N PHE A 199 0.93 13.47 -0.67
CA PHE A 199 1.51 13.03 -1.94
C PHE A 199 0.78 13.64 -3.14
N ALA A 200 -0.55 13.60 -3.16
CA ALA A 200 -1.36 14.16 -4.24
C ALA A 200 -1.18 15.67 -4.37
N LEU A 201 -1.06 16.38 -3.26
CA LEU A 201 -0.82 17.82 -3.25
C LEU A 201 0.54 18.17 -3.86
N VAL A 202 1.60 17.44 -3.50
CA VAL A 202 2.92 17.57 -4.11
C VAL A 202 2.89 17.20 -5.59
N LEU A 203 2.16 16.14 -5.96
CA LEU A 203 2.00 15.73 -7.35
C LEU A 203 1.35 16.84 -8.19
N LEU A 204 0.30 17.47 -7.69
CA LEU A 204 -0.35 18.61 -8.36
C LEU A 204 0.61 19.79 -8.51
N ALA A 205 1.33 20.15 -7.45
CA ALA A 205 2.34 21.20 -7.51
C ALA A 205 3.45 20.87 -8.52
N TRP A 206 3.92 19.62 -8.54
CA TRP A 206 4.92 19.15 -9.50
C TRP A 206 4.41 19.18 -10.93
N ILE A 207 3.15 18.77 -11.19
CA ILE A 207 2.53 18.84 -12.53
C ILE A 207 2.55 20.28 -13.06
N VAL A 208 2.19 21.25 -12.21
CA VAL A 208 2.18 22.68 -12.57
C VAL A 208 3.59 23.16 -12.88
N VAL A 209 4.56 22.86 -12.01
CA VAL A 209 5.96 23.33 -12.16
C VAL A 209 6.65 22.67 -13.35
N SER A 210 6.40 21.37 -13.61
CA SER A 210 7.02 20.61 -14.70
C SER A 210 6.28 20.68 -16.03
N GLY A 211 5.05 21.23 -16.05
CA GLY A 211 4.20 21.24 -17.25
C GLY A 211 3.68 19.87 -17.66
N SER A 212 3.68 18.88 -16.74
CA SER A 212 3.30 17.48 -17.04
C SER A 212 1.78 17.28 -17.13
N TYR A 213 1.05 18.16 -17.83
CA TYR A 213 -0.41 18.14 -17.92
C TYR A 213 -1.00 16.86 -18.55
N LYS A 214 -0.21 16.12 -19.37
CA LYS A 214 -0.61 14.80 -19.88
C LYS A 214 -0.86 13.80 -18.75
N LEU A 215 -0.14 13.91 -17.63
CA LEU A 215 -0.38 13.08 -16.46
C LEU A 215 -1.73 13.42 -15.81
N LEU A 216 -2.02 14.70 -15.61
CA LEU A 216 -3.32 15.16 -15.10
C LEU A 216 -4.46 14.71 -16.01
N ALA A 217 -4.29 14.82 -17.33
CA ALA A 217 -5.27 14.33 -18.29
C ALA A 217 -5.52 12.82 -18.16
N GLY A 218 -4.48 12.03 -17.89
CA GLY A 218 -4.62 10.59 -17.65
C GLY A 218 -5.42 10.28 -16.38
N VAL A 219 -5.14 10.97 -15.27
CA VAL A 219 -5.94 10.83 -14.02
C VAL A 219 -7.40 11.23 -14.26
N ALA A 220 -7.61 12.39 -14.89
CA ALA A 220 -8.94 12.90 -15.15
C ALA A 220 -9.76 11.97 -16.07
N ALA A 221 -9.12 11.44 -17.13
CA ALA A 221 -9.77 10.50 -18.04
C ALA A 221 -10.18 9.20 -17.34
N ALA A 222 -9.29 8.62 -16.52
CA ALA A 222 -9.57 7.39 -15.79
C ALA A 222 -10.68 7.60 -14.73
N LEU A 223 -10.63 8.71 -13.99
CA LEU A 223 -11.68 9.06 -13.03
C LEU A 223 -13.02 9.33 -13.72
N ALA A 224 -13.03 10.10 -14.82
CA ALA A 224 -14.25 10.38 -15.55
C ALA A 224 -14.89 9.09 -16.11
N ALA A 225 -14.09 8.19 -16.70
CA ALA A 225 -14.56 6.90 -17.19
C ALA A 225 -15.14 6.04 -16.05
N SER A 226 -14.45 6.00 -14.90
CA SER A 226 -14.87 5.21 -13.74
C SER A 226 -16.11 5.81 -13.06
N CYS A 227 -16.22 7.14 -12.97
CA CYS A 227 -17.42 7.83 -12.49
C CYS A 227 -18.61 7.61 -13.43
N ALA A 228 -18.39 7.69 -14.74
CA ALA A 228 -19.43 7.39 -15.73
C ALA A 228 -19.91 5.94 -15.63
N ALA A 229 -18.98 4.99 -15.52
CA ALA A 229 -19.33 3.57 -15.29
C ALA A 229 -20.13 3.38 -14.01
N ALA A 230 -19.70 4.00 -12.89
CA ALA A 230 -20.44 3.94 -11.63
C ALA A 230 -21.84 4.53 -11.75
N TYR A 231 -22.00 5.65 -12.45
CA TYR A 231 -23.30 6.28 -12.71
C TYR A 231 -24.22 5.40 -13.58
N CYS A 232 -23.67 4.73 -14.59
CA CYS A 232 -24.42 3.78 -15.40
C CYS A 232 -24.85 2.54 -14.63
N ILE A 233 -24.05 2.10 -13.63
CA ILE A 233 -24.37 0.95 -12.77
C ILE A 233 -25.48 1.34 -11.78
N ASP A 234 -25.31 2.46 -11.09
CA ASP A 234 -26.24 2.98 -10.10
C ASP A 234 -26.18 4.52 -10.03
N PRO A 235 -27.13 5.25 -10.63
CA PRO A 235 -27.19 6.71 -10.57
C PRO A 235 -27.34 7.27 -9.16
N ALA A 236 -27.92 6.51 -8.22
CA ALA A 236 -28.14 6.92 -6.83
C ALA A 236 -26.91 6.74 -5.94
N ALA A 237 -25.90 6.00 -6.39
CA ALA A 237 -24.72 5.58 -5.60
C ALA A 237 -24.01 6.75 -4.88
N TRP A 238 -23.96 7.92 -5.50
CA TRP A 238 -23.33 9.12 -4.88
C TRP A 238 -24.08 9.62 -3.67
N ALA A 239 -25.42 9.70 -3.76
CA ALA A 239 -26.26 10.14 -2.66
C ALA A 239 -26.29 9.08 -1.52
N GLU A 240 -26.29 7.81 -1.90
CA GLU A 240 -26.25 6.66 -0.99
C GLU A 240 -24.93 6.59 -0.24
N TYR A 241 -23.82 6.73 -0.95
CA TYR A 241 -22.48 6.83 -0.35
C TYR A 241 -22.39 7.98 0.65
N ALA A 242 -22.86 9.17 0.26
CA ALA A 242 -22.85 10.34 1.15
C ALA A 242 -23.71 10.15 2.41
N ARG A 243 -24.84 9.43 2.30
CA ARG A 243 -25.68 9.06 3.44
C ARG A 243 -24.96 8.05 4.35
N MET A 244 -24.39 7.01 3.76
CA MET A 244 -23.62 5.99 4.50
C MET A 244 -22.46 6.63 5.23
N MET A 245 -21.65 7.48 4.59
CA MET A 245 -20.50 8.13 5.21
C MET A 245 -20.87 9.03 6.38
N ARG A 246 -22.05 9.65 6.35
CA ARG A 246 -22.57 10.44 7.47
C ARG A 246 -23.07 9.58 8.63
N ALA A 247 -23.71 8.44 8.33
CA ALA A 247 -24.25 7.52 9.32
C ALA A 247 -23.15 6.64 9.95
N ALA A 248 -22.21 6.17 9.14
CA ALA A 248 -21.14 5.28 9.56
C ALA A 248 -19.87 6.06 9.93
N GLY A 249 -19.96 6.94 10.93
CA GLY A 249 -18.83 7.74 11.41
C GLY A 249 -17.58 6.87 11.73
N ILE A 250 -16.39 7.49 11.66
CA ILE A 250 -15.15 6.84 12.12
C ILE A 250 -15.10 6.96 13.64
N GLU A 251 -15.97 6.23 14.33
CA GLU A 251 -16.04 6.24 15.79
C GLU A 251 -15.08 5.27 16.47
N ASN A 252 -14.47 4.38 15.69
CA ASN A 252 -13.65 3.32 16.25
C ASN A 252 -12.29 3.86 16.71
N ALA A 253 -12.16 4.02 18.03
CA ALA A 253 -10.90 4.42 18.69
C ALA A 253 -9.76 3.40 18.57
N ARG A 254 -9.98 2.23 17.93
CA ARG A 254 -9.01 1.13 17.85
C ARG A 254 -8.24 1.09 16.52
N ILE A 255 -8.41 2.08 15.65
CA ILE A 255 -7.70 2.17 14.37
C ILE A 255 -6.24 2.54 14.63
N PRO A 256 -5.26 1.75 14.15
CA PRO A 256 -3.85 1.94 14.46
C PRO A 256 -3.20 3.05 13.59
N CYS A 257 -3.71 4.26 13.65
CA CYS A 257 -3.13 5.41 12.97
C CYS A 257 -2.96 6.61 13.91
N LEU A 258 -1.93 7.40 13.65
CA LEU A 258 -1.57 8.57 14.45
C LEU A 258 -2.73 9.54 14.63
N SER A 259 -3.49 9.78 13.58
CA SER A 259 -4.62 10.73 13.56
C SER A 259 -5.74 10.33 14.52
N VAL A 260 -6.09 9.04 14.54
CA VAL A 260 -7.11 8.51 15.47
C VAL A 260 -6.55 8.44 16.89
N ALA A 261 -5.28 8.08 17.07
CA ALA A 261 -4.62 8.07 18.36
C ALA A 261 -4.61 9.46 18.99
N LEU A 262 -4.21 10.47 18.22
CA LEU A 262 -4.17 11.87 18.67
C LEU A 262 -5.56 12.34 19.12
N ARG A 263 -6.58 12.09 18.32
CA ARG A 263 -7.96 12.40 18.68
C ARG A 263 -8.39 11.70 19.96
N SER A 264 -8.13 10.39 20.06
CA SER A 264 -8.54 9.56 21.20
C SER A 264 -7.89 9.99 22.49
N TRP A 265 -6.64 10.47 22.45
CA TRP A 265 -5.87 10.88 23.62
C TRP A 265 -6.18 12.34 24.04
N LEU A 266 -6.36 13.26 23.10
CA LEU A 266 -6.57 14.67 23.39
C LEU A 266 -8.05 15.00 23.64
N SER A 267 -8.94 14.62 22.72
CA SER A 267 -10.37 14.88 22.82
C SER A 267 -11.15 13.99 21.84
N PRO A 268 -11.73 12.88 22.30
CA PRO A 268 -12.50 11.94 21.45
C PRO A 268 -13.66 12.63 20.71
N GLN A 269 -14.24 13.67 21.31
CA GLN A 269 -15.38 14.41 20.76
C GLN A 269 -14.98 15.38 19.62
N THR A 270 -13.70 15.73 19.54
CA THR A 270 -13.21 16.77 18.63
C THR A 270 -12.75 16.15 17.30
N VAL A 271 -13.69 15.96 16.37
CA VAL A 271 -13.48 15.25 15.09
C VAL A 271 -12.37 15.86 14.23
N TRP A 272 -12.21 17.17 14.22
CA TRP A 272 -11.20 17.84 13.40
C TRP A 272 -9.74 17.45 13.77
N LEU A 273 -9.50 17.00 15.02
CA LEU A 273 -8.18 16.50 15.44
C LEU A 273 -7.71 15.33 14.58
N THR A 274 -8.61 14.54 14.01
CA THR A 274 -8.27 13.47 13.08
C THR A 274 -7.59 13.99 11.80
N TYR A 275 -7.89 15.23 11.41
CA TYR A 275 -7.37 15.83 10.19
C TYR A 275 -6.15 16.74 10.43
N LEU A 276 -5.81 17.04 11.68
CA LEU A 276 -4.69 17.91 12.02
C LEU A 276 -3.34 17.34 11.53
N PRO A 277 -2.99 16.05 11.75
CA PRO A 277 -1.71 15.51 11.27
C PRO A 277 -1.55 15.62 9.76
N VAL A 278 -2.59 15.28 8.99
CA VAL A 278 -2.53 15.34 7.52
C VAL A 278 -2.47 16.79 7.03
N GLY A 279 -3.15 17.72 7.70
CA GLY A 279 -3.06 19.15 7.38
C GLY A 279 -1.63 19.69 7.55
N LEU A 280 -0.98 19.38 8.67
CA LEU A 280 0.41 19.74 8.93
C LEU A 280 1.36 19.07 7.93
N ALA A 281 1.12 17.80 7.60
CA ALA A 281 1.90 17.07 6.60
C ALA A 281 1.76 17.67 5.19
N CYS A 282 0.57 18.16 4.81
CA CYS A 282 0.36 18.86 3.54
C CYS A 282 1.19 20.15 3.44
N VAL A 283 1.21 20.96 4.50
CA VAL A 283 2.03 22.18 4.56
C VAL A 283 3.51 21.84 4.48
N TRP A 284 3.96 20.87 5.28
CA TRP A 284 5.35 20.39 5.25
C TRP A 284 5.74 19.85 3.86
N ALA A 285 4.89 19.02 3.25
CA ALA A 285 5.18 18.39 1.97
C ALA A 285 5.32 19.42 0.84
N LEU A 286 4.47 20.46 0.83
CA LEU A 286 4.61 21.59 -0.11
C LEU A 286 5.92 22.37 0.12
N GLY A 287 6.26 22.69 1.35
CA GLY A 287 7.51 23.37 1.69
C GLY A 287 8.72 22.53 1.31
N TYR A 288 8.69 21.23 1.59
CA TYR A 288 9.72 20.26 1.21
C TYR A 288 9.87 20.18 -0.32
N PHE A 289 8.76 20.04 -1.06
CA PHE A 289 8.76 20.05 -2.52
C PHE A 289 9.34 21.36 -3.05
N TRP A 290 8.89 22.51 -2.55
CA TRP A 290 9.33 23.80 -3.04
C TRP A 290 10.83 24.02 -2.87
N SER A 291 11.38 23.60 -1.73
CA SER A 291 12.82 23.70 -1.44
C SER A 291 13.66 22.81 -2.38
N ARG A 292 13.11 21.69 -2.87
CA ARG A 292 13.82 20.70 -3.68
C ARG A 292 13.35 20.64 -5.14
N ARG A 293 12.42 21.49 -5.56
CA ARG A 293 11.73 21.39 -6.86
C ARG A 293 12.62 21.30 -8.09
N ARG A 294 13.85 21.88 -8.03
CA ARG A 294 14.82 21.85 -9.14
C ARG A 294 15.55 20.50 -9.26
N ALA A 295 15.66 19.76 -8.18
CA ALA A 295 16.34 18.47 -8.11
C ALA A 295 15.39 17.36 -7.62
N TRP A 296 14.09 17.51 -7.89
CA TRP A 296 13.06 16.60 -7.41
C TRP A 296 13.18 15.23 -8.06
N GLY A 297 13.26 14.19 -7.25
CA GLY A 297 13.27 12.80 -7.68
C GLY A 297 12.15 11.99 -7.01
N TRP A 298 11.20 11.46 -7.80
CA TRP A 298 10.05 10.70 -7.25
C TRP A 298 10.45 9.47 -6.46
N MET A 299 11.52 8.75 -6.87
CA MET A 299 12.02 7.58 -6.12
C MET A 299 12.62 7.95 -4.78
N LYS A 300 13.22 9.13 -4.63
CA LYS A 300 13.87 9.59 -3.40
C LYS A 300 12.96 10.48 -2.58
N ASP A 301 12.60 11.64 -3.14
CA ASP A 301 11.83 12.66 -2.44
C ASP A 301 10.35 12.28 -2.34
N GLY A 302 9.80 11.69 -3.41
CA GLY A 302 8.43 11.16 -3.42
C GLY A 302 8.23 10.00 -2.44
N SER A 303 9.23 9.14 -2.26
CA SER A 303 9.22 8.07 -1.26
C SER A 303 9.08 8.60 0.17
N LEU A 304 9.78 9.69 0.50
CA LEU A 304 9.66 10.33 1.81
C LEU A 304 8.27 10.93 2.00
N VAL A 305 7.76 11.63 0.98
CA VAL A 305 6.40 12.21 1.04
C VAL A 305 5.34 11.12 1.19
N MET A 306 5.51 9.96 0.51
CA MET A 306 4.58 8.84 0.64
C MET A 306 4.57 8.26 2.05
N LEU A 307 5.73 8.07 2.68
CA LEU A 307 5.81 7.59 4.06
C LEU A 307 5.18 8.57 5.06
N VAL A 308 5.38 9.87 4.86
CA VAL A 308 4.70 10.90 5.65
C VAL A 308 3.19 10.89 5.42
N SER A 309 2.75 10.65 4.17
CA SER A 309 1.32 10.52 3.85
C SER A 309 0.68 9.35 4.60
N LEU A 310 1.34 8.19 4.66
CA LEU A 310 0.87 7.02 5.42
C LEU A 310 0.81 7.32 6.92
N LEU A 311 1.89 7.89 7.48
CA LEU A 311 1.97 8.21 8.91
C LEU A 311 0.86 9.15 9.37
N THR A 312 0.50 10.14 8.52
CA THR A 312 -0.44 11.19 8.88
C THR A 312 -1.84 11.01 8.31
N ALA A 313 -2.10 9.88 7.65
CA ALA A 313 -3.41 9.58 7.09
C ALA A 313 -4.52 9.69 8.16
N PRO A 314 -5.66 10.33 7.86
CA PRO A 314 -6.75 10.45 8.82
C PRO A 314 -7.41 9.10 9.15
N TYR A 315 -7.20 8.13 8.28
CA TYR A 315 -7.69 6.76 8.43
C TYR A 315 -6.77 5.81 7.68
N SER A 316 -6.13 4.88 8.39
CA SER A 316 -5.30 3.82 7.83
C SER A 316 -5.25 2.59 8.75
N TRP A 317 -5.05 1.42 8.15
CA TRP A 317 -4.84 0.17 8.84
C TRP A 317 -3.45 -0.38 8.53
N VAL A 318 -2.98 -1.34 9.31
CA VAL A 318 -1.67 -1.98 9.14
C VAL A 318 -1.41 -2.46 7.71
N TYR A 319 -2.42 -3.02 7.05
CA TYR A 319 -2.30 -3.48 5.66
C TYR A 319 -2.10 -2.33 4.64
N ASP A 320 -2.44 -1.09 5.01
CA ASP A 320 -2.19 0.08 4.17
C ASP A 320 -0.70 0.45 4.12
N ASP A 321 0.08 0.02 5.12
CA ASP A 321 1.54 0.16 5.11
C ASP A 321 2.21 -0.62 3.97
N SER A 322 1.48 -1.51 3.25
CA SER A 322 1.95 -2.09 1.99
C SER A 322 2.42 -1.05 0.97
N LEU A 323 1.88 0.17 1.02
CA LEU A 323 2.29 1.30 0.21
C LEU A 323 3.70 1.84 0.55
N ALA A 324 4.28 1.42 1.68
CA ALA A 324 5.67 1.74 2.03
C ALA A 324 6.69 0.92 1.21
N ILE A 325 6.29 -0.18 0.55
CA ILE A 325 7.19 -1.08 -0.18
C ILE A 325 8.15 -0.34 -1.12
N PRO A 326 7.73 0.60 -1.99
CA PRO A 326 8.65 1.30 -2.88
C PRO A 326 9.75 2.05 -2.11
N SER A 327 9.37 2.73 -1.03
CA SER A 327 10.30 3.48 -0.19
C SER A 327 11.26 2.56 0.56
N LEU A 328 10.75 1.46 1.13
CA LEU A 328 11.55 0.49 1.88
C LEU A 328 12.50 -0.26 0.96
N LEU A 329 12.07 -0.68 -0.23
CA LEU A 329 12.95 -1.32 -1.21
C LEU A 329 14.01 -0.35 -1.74
N GLN A 330 13.66 0.92 -1.95
CA GLN A 330 14.65 1.96 -2.30
C GLN A 330 15.69 2.12 -1.19
N GLY A 331 15.28 2.24 0.08
CA GLY A 331 16.18 2.31 1.21
C GLY A 331 17.04 1.05 1.36
N ALA A 332 16.45 -0.13 1.21
CA ALA A 332 17.14 -1.42 1.29
C ALA A 332 18.14 -1.63 0.13
N TYR A 333 17.81 -1.15 -1.05
CA TYR A 333 18.72 -1.17 -2.20
C TYR A 333 19.92 -0.23 -2.03
N LEU A 334 19.69 0.94 -1.42
CA LEU A 334 20.75 1.94 -1.19
C LEU A 334 21.61 1.61 0.04
N THR A 335 21.05 0.97 1.07
CA THR A 335 21.78 0.75 2.33
C THR A 335 22.85 -0.34 2.18
N ARG A 336 24.03 -0.09 2.77
CA ARG A 336 25.10 -1.09 2.95
C ARG A 336 25.06 -1.73 4.34
N SER A 337 24.15 -1.27 5.21
CA SER A 337 24.06 -1.74 6.59
C SER A 337 23.27 -3.04 6.67
N ARG A 338 23.97 -4.14 6.93
CA ARG A 338 23.33 -5.44 7.20
C ARG A 338 22.39 -5.37 8.39
N MET A 339 22.76 -4.60 9.43
CA MET A 339 21.93 -4.42 10.60
C MET A 339 20.56 -3.84 10.24
N LEU A 340 20.52 -2.80 9.38
CA LEU A 340 19.26 -2.22 8.95
C LEU A 340 18.42 -3.20 8.12
N LEU A 341 19.04 -3.99 7.23
CA LEU A 341 18.33 -5.04 6.48
C LEU A 341 17.78 -6.12 7.40
N THR A 342 18.58 -6.56 8.38
CA THR A 342 18.15 -7.57 9.37
C THR A 342 17.01 -7.04 10.23
N VAL A 343 17.06 -5.77 10.68
CA VAL A 343 15.99 -5.14 11.46
C VAL A 343 14.68 -5.10 10.64
N LEU A 344 14.75 -4.69 9.36
CA LEU A 344 13.57 -4.66 8.49
C LEU A 344 12.96 -6.06 8.30
N ALA A 345 13.82 -7.04 7.98
CA ALA A 345 13.41 -8.43 7.80
C ALA A 345 12.79 -9.00 9.08
N PHE A 346 13.47 -8.81 10.23
CA PHE A 346 13.00 -9.28 11.53
C PHE A 346 11.66 -8.64 11.92
N ALA A 347 11.51 -7.33 11.77
CA ALA A 347 10.24 -6.65 12.06
C ALA A 347 9.08 -7.21 11.20
N SER A 348 9.35 -7.44 9.91
CA SER A 348 8.35 -8.05 9.01
C SER A 348 7.97 -9.47 9.43
N VAL A 349 8.96 -10.30 9.81
CA VAL A 349 8.71 -11.69 10.26
C VAL A 349 7.96 -11.71 11.58
N ALA A 350 8.37 -10.90 12.55
CA ALA A 350 7.70 -10.81 13.85
C ALA A 350 6.23 -10.44 13.68
N MET A 351 5.92 -9.42 12.85
CA MET A 351 4.54 -9.07 12.53
C MET A 351 3.79 -10.20 11.82
N SER A 352 4.43 -10.91 10.87
CA SER A 352 3.80 -12.05 10.19
C SER A 352 3.48 -13.17 11.18
N ALA A 353 4.40 -13.48 12.08
CA ALA A 353 4.22 -14.51 13.11
C ALA A 353 3.06 -14.14 14.07
N GLU A 354 3.00 -12.89 14.54
CA GLU A 354 1.91 -12.39 15.37
C GLU A 354 0.54 -12.55 14.68
N ILE A 355 0.45 -12.12 13.42
CA ILE A 355 -0.78 -12.19 12.64
C ILE A 355 -1.21 -13.66 12.41
N LEU A 356 -0.27 -14.55 12.07
CA LEU A 356 -0.55 -15.94 11.72
C LEU A 356 -0.80 -16.82 12.94
N CYS A 357 -0.14 -16.55 14.08
CA CYS A 357 -0.40 -17.27 15.32
C CYS A 357 -1.78 -16.94 15.93
N GLY A 358 -2.54 -16.03 15.32
CA GLY A 358 -3.88 -15.66 15.81
C GLY A 358 -3.84 -15.00 17.18
N ILE A 359 -2.69 -14.46 17.58
CA ILE A 359 -2.55 -13.73 18.82
C ILE A 359 -3.47 -12.51 18.72
N ARG A 360 -4.49 -12.44 19.56
CA ARG A 360 -5.43 -11.33 19.61
C ARG A 360 -4.74 -10.10 20.21
N ILE A 361 -3.83 -9.51 19.44
CA ILE A 361 -3.20 -8.24 19.80
C ILE A 361 -4.19 -7.12 19.50
N PRO A 362 -4.43 -6.19 20.42
CA PRO A 362 -5.24 -5.02 20.13
C PRO A 362 -4.68 -4.31 18.91
N THR A 363 -5.52 -3.96 17.94
CA THR A 363 -5.07 -3.32 16.68
C THR A 363 -4.25 -2.06 16.91
N PHE A 364 -4.51 -1.36 18.01
CA PHE A 364 -3.76 -0.18 18.45
C PHE A 364 -2.29 -0.46 18.75
N PHE A 365 -1.91 -1.70 19.06
CA PHE A 365 -0.52 -2.11 19.21
C PHE A 365 0.32 -1.82 17.97
N PHE A 366 -0.26 -1.86 16.79
CA PHE A 366 0.44 -1.60 15.52
C PHE A 366 0.62 -0.10 15.20
N LEU A 367 0.30 0.81 16.12
CA LEU A 367 0.51 2.25 15.93
C LEU A 367 1.98 2.61 15.63
N TRP A 368 2.92 1.79 16.06
CA TRP A 368 4.36 1.97 15.82
C TRP A 368 4.79 1.74 14.38
N THR A 369 4.01 1.06 13.54
CA THR A 369 4.45 0.56 12.23
C THR A 369 4.79 1.69 11.26
N ALA A 370 3.87 2.59 10.98
CA ALA A 370 4.13 3.72 10.07
C ALA A 370 5.29 4.63 10.53
N PRO A 371 5.40 5.03 11.83
CA PRO A 371 6.58 5.73 12.33
C PRO A 371 7.89 4.95 12.16
N ALA A 372 7.86 3.65 12.41
CA ALA A 372 9.06 2.81 12.28
C ALA A 372 9.54 2.69 10.84
N TRP A 373 8.62 2.52 9.87
CA TRP A 373 8.99 2.49 8.46
C TRP A 373 9.59 3.81 7.99
N LEU A 374 9.04 4.94 8.43
CA LEU A 374 9.60 6.26 8.13
C LEU A 374 10.99 6.43 8.76
N ALA A 375 11.14 6.11 10.05
CA ALA A 375 12.42 6.19 10.74
C ALA A 375 13.47 5.29 10.07
N TRP A 376 13.10 4.04 9.79
CA TRP A 376 14.00 3.10 9.12
C TRP A 376 14.46 3.63 7.75
N TYR A 377 13.55 4.16 6.94
CA TYR A 377 13.88 4.76 5.63
C TYR A 377 14.85 5.93 5.76
N LEU A 378 14.61 6.81 6.74
CA LEU A 378 15.49 7.94 6.99
C LEU A 378 16.89 7.49 7.41
N PHE A 379 17.00 6.47 8.28
CA PHE A 379 18.31 5.91 8.66
C PHE A 379 18.98 5.22 7.47
N ALA A 380 18.25 4.40 6.71
CA ALA A 380 18.79 3.69 5.56
C ALA A 380 19.34 4.63 4.47
N THR A 381 18.72 5.80 4.28
CA THR A 381 19.12 6.76 3.25
C THR A 381 20.11 7.83 3.71
N ARG A 382 20.23 8.09 5.03
CA ARG A 382 21.14 9.12 5.60
C ARG A 382 22.50 8.57 6.03
N ILE A 383 22.56 7.33 6.51
CA ILE A 383 23.82 6.69 6.98
C ILE A 383 24.74 6.35 5.82
N MET A 384 24.26 6.48 4.60
CA MET A 384 25.03 6.18 3.40
C MET A 384 25.82 7.37 2.91
N GLY A 385 27.14 7.25 2.99
CA GLY A 385 28.02 7.98 2.10
C GLY A 385 27.60 7.74 0.63
N ARG A 386 27.92 8.69 -0.26
CA ARG A 386 27.57 8.69 -1.68
C ARG A 386 27.62 7.30 -2.29
N PRO A 387 26.62 6.88 -3.08
CA PRO A 387 26.64 5.60 -3.78
C PRO A 387 27.93 5.48 -4.63
N ALA A 388 28.45 4.26 -4.76
CA ALA A 388 29.73 4.02 -5.46
C ALA A 388 29.75 4.49 -6.94
N TRP A 389 28.57 4.67 -7.55
CA TRP A 389 28.42 5.18 -8.92
C TRP A 389 28.48 6.73 -9.03
N GLU A 390 28.42 7.46 -7.90
CA GLU A 390 28.66 8.91 -7.84
C GLU A 390 30.14 9.27 -7.64
N THR A 391 31.03 8.28 -7.55
CA THR A 391 32.47 8.55 -7.55
C THR A 391 32.93 8.86 -8.97
N PRO A 392 33.84 9.86 -9.16
CA PRO A 392 34.29 10.29 -10.50
C PRO A 392 34.87 9.19 -11.40
N SER A 393 35.30 8.04 -10.81
CA SER A 393 35.76 6.86 -11.55
C SER A 393 34.62 6.03 -12.16
N GLY A 394 33.40 6.09 -11.62
CA GLY A 394 32.26 5.35 -12.16
C GLY A 394 31.58 6.08 -13.34
N ALA A 395 31.71 7.39 -13.41
CA ALA A 395 31.19 8.17 -14.54
C ALA A 395 31.99 7.98 -15.82
N ALA A 396 33.28 7.61 -15.73
CA ALA A 396 34.12 7.35 -16.88
C ALA A 396 33.87 5.95 -17.50
N GLN A 397 33.35 4.98 -16.75
CA GLN A 397 33.06 3.62 -17.24
C GLN A 397 31.70 3.46 -17.92
N LEU A 398 30.81 4.45 -17.85
CA LEU A 398 29.52 4.46 -18.55
C LEU A 398 29.53 5.31 -19.83
N ALA A 399 30.67 5.87 -20.18
CA ALA A 399 30.88 6.70 -21.40
C ALA A 399 31.69 5.96 -22.50
N GLU A 400 32.09 4.71 -22.28
CA GLU A 400 32.62 3.77 -23.28
C GLU A 400 31.56 2.67 -23.55
#